data_068e7b34f6c3eecb982f3676dfc4f5b2
#
_entry.id   068e7b34f6c3eecb982f3676dfc4f5b2
#
_cell.length_a   1.000
_cell.length_b   1.000
_cell.length_c   1.000
_cell.angle_alpha   90.00
_cell.angle_beta   90.00
_cell.angle_gamma   90.00
#
_symmetry.space_group_name_H-M   'P 1'
#
loop_
_entity.id
_entity.type
_entity.pdbx_description
1 polymer ?
#
loop_
_entity_poly.entity_id
_entity_poly.type
_entity_poly.pdbx_seq_one_letter_code
_entity_poly.pdbx_strand_id
1 'polypeptide(L)'
;MQNHSKICTLYRDIHLCLFEVDIMKLDFEKSGGLIPAIAQDYVTGEVLMLAYINEEAWNETLSSGRAVYYSRSRNKLWRKGEESGNVQLVKEIRVDCDLDTVIFMVEQIGGAACHTGHRSCFYTAVNPDGSTKELSEPLFDPEKVYSKAHR
;
A
#
# COMPACT_ATOMS: atom_id res chain seq x y z
N MET A 1 -52.39 -2.38 41.09
CA MET A 1 -51.92 -2.48 39.72
C MET A 1 -51.10 -1.24 39.48
N GLN A 2 -49.79 -1.39 39.52
CA GLN A 2 -48.85 -0.28 39.66
C GLN A 2 -48.28 0.09 38.31
N ASN A 3 -48.49 1.33 37.97
CA ASN A 3 -47.93 1.97 36.79
C ASN A 3 -46.70 2.81 37.23
N HIS A 4 -45.52 2.31 36.91
CA HIS A 4 -44.30 3.05 37.20
C HIS A 4 -43.79 3.73 35.94
N SER A 5 -44.15 4.96 35.80
CA SER A 5 -43.50 5.89 34.91
C SER A 5 -42.11 6.20 35.41
N LYS A 6 -41.08 5.69 34.71
CA LYS A 6 -39.70 6.15 34.88
C LYS A 6 -39.43 7.25 33.87
N ILE A 7 -39.40 8.46 34.35
CA ILE A 7 -38.84 9.63 33.69
C ILE A 7 -37.32 9.33 33.51
N CYS A 8 -36.92 9.11 32.28
CA CYS A 8 -35.51 9.01 31.96
C CYS A 8 -34.90 10.40 31.93
N THR A 9 -34.09 10.71 32.93
CA THR A 9 -33.32 11.93 33.04
C THR A 9 -32.28 11.96 31.93
N LEU A 10 -32.50 12.79 30.93
CA LEU A 10 -31.52 13.19 29.94
C LEU A 10 -30.44 14.03 30.64
N TYR A 11 -29.24 13.53 30.70
CA TYR A 11 -27.96 14.22 30.65
C TYR A 11 -26.86 13.40 31.33
N ARG A 12 -25.81 13.15 30.57
CA ARG A 12 -24.54 12.47 30.88
C ARG A 12 -24.57 10.96 30.71
N ASP A 13 -24.28 10.61 29.49
CA ASP A 13 -23.25 9.63 29.12
C ASP A 13 -23.26 9.53 27.61
N ILE A 14 -22.51 10.44 26.97
CA ILE A 14 -22.03 10.18 25.63
C ILE A 14 -21.02 9.05 25.80
N HIS A 15 -21.53 7.83 25.93
CA HIS A 15 -20.72 6.67 25.59
C HIS A 15 -20.37 6.85 24.11
N LEU A 16 -19.16 7.37 23.90
CA LEU A 16 -18.45 7.22 22.66
C LEU A 16 -18.46 5.71 22.39
N CYS A 17 -19.42 5.26 21.58
CA CYS A 17 -19.39 3.93 21.02
C CYS A 17 -18.15 3.95 20.11
N LEU A 18 -17.01 3.63 20.71
CA LEU A 18 -15.82 3.24 19.99
C LEU A 18 -16.25 1.99 19.23
N PHE A 19 -16.69 2.18 17.98
CA PHE A 19 -16.64 1.09 17.04
C PHE A 19 -15.16 0.69 17.04
N GLU A 20 -14.82 -0.36 17.76
CA GLU A 20 -13.58 -1.08 17.51
C GLU A 20 -13.69 -1.51 16.05
N VAL A 21 -13.08 -0.72 15.18
CA VAL A 21 -12.86 -1.14 13.80
C VAL A 21 -11.95 -2.34 13.92
N ASP A 22 -12.51 -3.51 13.66
CA ASP A 22 -11.77 -4.77 13.69
C ASP A 22 -10.73 -4.70 12.56
N ILE A 23 -9.52 -4.22 12.91
CA ILE A 23 -8.45 -4.07 11.94
C ILE A 23 -8.04 -5.47 11.50
N MET A 24 -8.17 -5.74 10.20
CA MET A 24 -7.75 -7.01 9.59
C MET A 24 -6.31 -7.33 9.99
N LYS A 25 -6.11 -8.47 10.63
CA LYS A 25 -4.79 -8.98 10.99
C LYS A 25 -4.27 -9.88 9.89
N LEU A 26 -3.12 -9.54 9.34
CA LEU A 26 -2.39 -10.35 8.37
C LEU A 26 -1.54 -11.40 9.09
N ASP A 27 -1.26 -12.52 8.43
CA ASP A 27 -0.42 -13.59 8.97
C ASP A 27 1.05 -13.35 8.64
N PHE A 28 1.65 -12.40 9.36
CA PHE A 28 3.09 -12.11 9.22
C PHE A 28 3.97 -13.25 9.71
N GLU A 29 3.52 -14.06 10.66
CA GLU A 29 4.31 -15.16 11.23
C GLU A 29 4.56 -16.26 10.20
N LYS A 30 3.53 -16.65 9.44
CA LYS A 30 3.61 -17.65 8.38
C LYS A 30 4.67 -17.31 7.33
N SER A 31 4.84 -16.01 7.05
CA SER A 31 5.75 -15.49 6.02
C SER A 31 7.09 -15.00 6.56
N GLY A 32 7.45 -15.35 7.81
CA GLY A 32 8.71 -14.92 8.42
C GLY A 32 8.82 -13.41 8.66
N GLY A 33 7.68 -12.74 8.87
CA GLY A 33 7.60 -11.32 9.20
C GLY A 33 7.46 -10.38 8.00
N LEU A 34 7.49 -10.89 6.77
CA LEU A 34 7.34 -10.09 5.56
C LEU A 34 6.28 -10.68 4.62
N ILE A 35 5.35 -9.86 4.20
CA ILE A 35 4.26 -10.20 3.29
C ILE A 35 4.46 -9.48 1.96
N PRO A 36 4.27 -10.16 0.80
CA PRO A 36 4.24 -9.52 -0.50
C PRO A 36 3.09 -8.50 -0.59
N ALA A 37 3.39 -7.33 -1.14
CA ALA A 37 2.40 -6.30 -1.40
C ALA A 37 2.52 -5.86 -2.87
N ILE A 38 1.47 -6.13 -3.64
CA ILE A 38 1.35 -5.74 -5.04
C ILE A 38 0.70 -4.36 -5.08
N ALA A 39 1.30 -3.39 -5.77
CA ALA A 39 0.62 -2.15 -6.09
C ALA A 39 -0.04 -2.27 -7.46
N GLN A 40 -1.35 -2.01 -7.51
CA GLN A 40 -2.16 -2.04 -8.72
C GLN A 40 -2.87 -0.70 -8.88
N ASP A 41 -2.88 -0.17 -10.09
CA ASP A 41 -3.60 1.07 -10.38
C ASP A 41 -5.11 0.88 -10.16
N TYR A 42 -5.70 1.75 -9.34
CA TYR A 42 -7.10 1.64 -8.94
C TYR A 42 -8.09 1.81 -10.10
N VAL A 43 -7.73 2.61 -11.11
CA VAL A 43 -8.60 2.93 -12.25
C VAL A 43 -8.42 1.93 -13.38
N THR A 44 -7.16 1.65 -13.75
CA THR A 44 -6.84 0.84 -14.93
C THR A 44 -6.72 -0.65 -14.64
N GLY A 45 -6.44 -1.02 -13.39
CA GLY A 45 -6.12 -2.38 -12.99
C GLY A 45 -4.70 -2.82 -13.38
N GLU A 46 -3.87 -1.91 -13.90
CA GLU A 46 -2.47 -2.20 -14.24
C GLU A 46 -1.66 -2.54 -12.97
N VAL A 47 -0.92 -3.64 -13.01
CA VAL A 47 0.03 -3.97 -11.95
C VAL A 47 1.25 -3.06 -12.06
N LEU A 48 1.52 -2.27 -11.03
CA LEU A 48 2.57 -1.25 -11.04
C LEU A 48 3.90 -1.75 -10.48
N MET A 49 3.86 -2.46 -9.36
CA MET A 49 5.05 -2.99 -8.71
C MET A 49 4.70 -4.06 -7.67
N LEU A 50 5.71 -4.78 -7.22
CA LEU A 50 5.67 -5.65 -6.06
C LEU A 50 6.79 -5.24 -5.10
N ALA A 51 6.46 -5.13 -3.81
CA ALA A 51 7.40 -4.97 -2.72
C ALA A 51 6.96 -5.81 -1.52
N TYR A 52 7.57 -5.60 -0.36
CA TYR A 52 7.24 -6.32 0.87
C TYR A 52 6.81 -5.35 1.95
N ILE A 53 5.96 -5.81 2.85
CA ILE A 53 5.55 -5.10 4.05
C ILE A 53 5.82 -5.95 5.29
N ASN A 54 6.21 -5.31 6.37
CA ASN A 54 6.14 -5.85 7.71
C ASN A 54 4.92 -5.27 8.45
N GLU A 55 4.68 -5.68 9.66
CA GLU A 55 3.55 -5.20 10.46
C GLU A 55 3.58 -3.68 10.67
N GLU A 56 4.77 -3.08 10.85
CA GLU A 56 4.92 -1.63 10.99
C GLU A 56 4.52 -0.89 9.70
N ALA A 57 4.98 -1.36 8.54
CA ALA A 57 4.60 -0.81 7.23
C ALA A 57 3.08 -0.92 6.98
N TRP A 58 2.48 -2.04 7.37
CA TRP A 58 1.03 -2.25 7.31
C TRP A 58 0.27 -1.22 8.14
N ASN A 59 0.62 -1.07 9.41
CA ASN A 59 -0.03 -0.13 10.31
C ASN A 59 0.13 1.32 9.85
N GLU A 60 1.31 1.69 9.35
CA GLU A 60 1.54 3.03 8.80
C GLU A 60 0.75 3.26 7.50
N THR A 61 0.63 2.25 6.63
CA THR A 61 -0.20 2.34 5.42
C THR A 61 -1.67 2.59 5.78
N LEU A 62 -2.22 1.85 6.74
CA LEU A 62 -3.61 2.02 7.19
C LEU A 62 -3.85 3.41 7.79
N SER A 63 -2.93 3.91 8.60
CA SER A 63 -3.09 5.19 9.29
C SER A 63 -2.87 6.41 8.39
N SER A 64 -1.95 6.30 7.41
CA SER A 64 -1.59 7.43 6.54
C SER A 64 -2.37 7.48 5.22
N GLY A 65 -2.97 6.36 4.78
CA GLY A 65 -3.56 6.21 3.46
C GLY A 65 -2.54 6.22 2.31
N ARG A 66 -1.25 6.09 2.61
CA ARG A 66 -0.13 6.04 1.65
C ARG A 66 0.54 4.69 1.71
N ALA A 67 0.95 4.16 0.56
CA ALA A 67 1.68 2.90 0.53
C ALA A 67 3.06 3.04 1.17
N VAL A 68 3.26 2.26 2.22
CA VAL A 68 4.52 2.11 2.94
C VAL A 68 4.97 0.66 2.79
N TYR A 69 6.22 0.46 2.48
CA TYR A 69 6.84 -0.84 2.27
C TYR A 69 8.01 -1.05 3.22
N TYR A 70 8.55 -2.26 3.21
CA TYR A 70 9.77 -2.61 3.92
C TYR A 70 10.88 -2.96 2.93
N SER A 71 11.97 -2.22 2.95
CA SER A 71 13.14 -2.48 2.13
C SER A 71 14.00 -3.57 2.76
N ARG A 72 14.01 -4.76 2.16
CA ARG A 72 14.82 -5.91 2.62
C ARG A 72 16.31 -5.62 2.58
N SER A 73 16.79 -4.94 1.54
CA SER A 73 18.22 -4.63 1.37
C SER A 73 18.72 -3.55 2.34
N ARG A 74 17.85 -2.59 2.68
CA ARG A 74 18.18 -1.47 3.60
C ARG A 74 17.72 -1.73 5.03
N ASN A 75 16.95 -2.80 5.24
CA ASN A 75 16.39 -3.21 6.54
C ASN A 75 15.64 -2.06 7.24
N LYS A 76 14.79 -1.33 6.49
CA LYS A 76 14.01 -0.20 7.00
C LYS A 76 12.71 0.03 6.24
N LEU A 77 11.81 0.78 6.83
CA LEU A 77 10.61 1.27 6.16
C LEU A 77 10.97 2.11 4.94
N TRP A 78 10.16 1.99 3.92
CA TRP A 78 10.25 2.74 2.68
C TRP A 78 8.89 3.32 2.31
N ARG A 79 8.75 4.62 2.50
CA ARG A 79 7.55 5.37 2.11
C ARG A 79 7.63 5.69 0.64
N LYS A 80 6.72 5.09 -0.13
CA LYS A 80 6.73 5.24 -1.60
C LYS A 80 6.59 6.72 -1.99
N GLY A 81 7.56 7.20 -2.77
CA GLY A 81 7.58 8.58 -3.26
C GLY A 81 8.16 9.61 -2.30
N GLU A 82 8.71 9.22 -1.14
CA GLU A 82 9.32 10.15 -0.18
C GLU A 82 10.46 10.96 -0.82
N GLU A 83 11.29 10.34 -1.68
CA GLU A 83 12.40 11.01 -2.37
C GLU A 83 11.99 11.52 -3.76
N SER A 84 11.19 10.77 -4.51
CA SER A 84 10.89 11.04 -5.91
C SER A 84 9.62 11.87 -6.15
N GLY A 85 8.75 12.00 -5.14
CA GLY A 85 7.41 12.57 -5.30
C GLY A 85 6.39 11.62 -5.94
N ASN A 86 6.82 10.43 -6.40
CA ASN A 86 5.92 9.43 -7.01
C ASN A 86 5.20 8.61 -5.93
N VAL A 87 4.31 9.28 -5.19
CA VAL A 87 3.56 8.72 -4.06
C VAL A 87 2.45 7.78 -4.55
N GLN A 88 2.11 6.79 -3.75
CA GLN A 88 0.97 5.91 -3.97
C GLN A 88 -0.09 6.17 -2.89
N LEU A 89 -1.25 6.72 -3.30
CA LEU A 89 -2.41 6.92 -2.43
C LEU A 89 -3.27 5.67 -2.47
N VAL A 90 -3.44 5.02 -1.32
CA VAL A 90 -4.21 3.77 -1.22
C VAL A 90 -5.70 4.11 -1.22
N LYS A 91 -6.44 3.53 -2.18
CA LYS A 91 -7.90 3.68 -2.32
C LYS A 91 -8.65 2.48 -1.75
N GLU A 92 -8.08 1.30 -1.89
CA GLU A 92 -8.64 0.02 -1.43
C GLU A 92 -7.49 -0.94 -1.15
N ILE A 93 -7.67 -1.85 -0.22
CA ILE A 93 -6.72 -2.95 0.03
C ILE A 93 -7.49 -4.25 -0.13
N ARG A 94 -6.91 -5.18 -0.87
CA ARG A 94 -7.39 -6.56 -0.99
C ARG A 94 -6.39 -7.48 -0.34
N VAL A 95 -6.91 -8.45 0.39
CA VAL A 95 -6.12 -9.46 1.11
C VAL A 95 -6.48 -10.81 0.52
N ASP A 96 -5.51 -11.69 0.37
CA ASP A 96 -5.76 -13.04 -0.12
C ASP A 96 -6.42 -13.94 0.94
N CYS A 97 -6.76 -15.16 0.54
CA CYS A 97 -7.59 -16.06 1.34
C CYS A 97 -6.90 -16.61 2.59
N ASP A 98 -5.58 -16.58 2.67
CA ASP A 98 -4.79 -17.09 3.78
C ASP A 98 -3.95 -15.99 4.47
N LEU A 99 -4.27 -14.72 4.20
CA LEU A 99 -3.85 -13.53 4.92
C LEU A 99 -2.34 -13.25 4.84
N ASP A 100 -1.65 -13.74 3.82
CA ASP A 100 -0.20 -13.61 3.65
C ASP A 100 0.24 -12.85 2.39
N THR A 101 -0.72 -12.26 1.64
CA THR A 101 -0.45 -11.41 0.47
C THR A 101 -1.50 -10.29 0.39
N VAL A 102 -1.08 -9.09 -0.02
CA VAL A 102 -2.00 -7.97 -0.20
C VAL A 102 -1.86 -7.31 -1.57
N ILE A 103 -2.96 -6.74 -2.06
CA ILE A 103 -2.97 -5.81 -3.19
C ILE A 103 -3.36 -4.43 -2.66
N PHE A 104 -2.48 -3.45 -2.85
CA PHE A 104 -2.80 -2.05 -2.67
C PHE A 104 -3.34 -1.49 -3.99
N MET A 105 -4.64 -1.23 -4.04
CA MET A 105 -5.29 -0.51 -5.14
C MET A 105 -4.98 0.97 -4.96
N VAL A 106 -4.12 1.53 -5.80
CA VAL A 106 -3.53 2.86 -5.58
C VAL A 106 -3.81 3.83 -6.72
N GLU A 107 -3.83 5.11 -6.37
CA GLU A 107 -3.60 6.20 -7.30
C GLU A 107 -2.11 6.53 -7.32
N GLN A 108 -1.46 6.31 -8.48
CA GLN A 108 -0.04 6.61 -8.65
C GLN A 108 0.16 8.08 -8.98
N ILE A 109 0.56 8.86 -7.99
CA ILE A 109 0.95 10.27 -8.17
C ILE A 109 2.32 10.33 -8.88
N GLY A 110 2.52 11.32 -9.74
CA GLY A 110 3.76 11.50 -10.51
C GLY A 110 3.93 10.55 -11.70
N GLY A 111 3.00 9.59 -11.88
CA GLY A 111 2.91 8.73 -13.06
C GLY A 111 3.78 7.49 -13.05
N ALA A 112 4.99 7.50 -12.47
CA ALA A 112 5.93 6.39 -12.48
C ALA A 112 6.01 5.65 -11.14
N ALA A 113 5.73 4.35 -11.15
CA ALA A 113 5.96 3.50 -10.00
C ALA A 113 7.42 3.00 -9.93
N CYS A 114 8.06 2.80 -11.09
CA CYS A 114 9.40 2.27 -11.19
C CYS A 114 10.48 3.35 -10.98
N HIS A 115 11.57 2.97 -10.29
CA HIS A 115 12.74 3.85 -10.11
C HIS A 115 13.51 4.11 -11.41
N THR A 116 13.32 3.28 -12.45
CA THR A 116 13.85 3.49 -13.80
C THR A 116 13.03 4.46 -14.65
N GLY A 117 11.99 5.07 -14.05
CA GLY A 117 11.15 6.05 -14.73
C GLY A 117 9.93 5.48 -15.44
N HIS A 118 9.78 4.18 -15.51
CA HIS A 118 8.61 3.55 -16.12
C HIS A 118 7.36 3.62 -15.22
N ARG A 119 6.18 3.65 -15.85
CA ARG A 119 4.91 3.62 -15.10
C ARG A 119 4.80 2.37 -14.23
N SER A 120 5.15 1.21 -14.77
CA SER A 120 5.17 -0.06 -14.07
C SER A 120 6.60 -0.61 -13.98
N CYS A 121 6.89 -1.39 -12.94
CA CYS A 121 8.12 -2.18 -12.85
C CYS A 121 8.11 -3.37 -13.82
N PHE A 122 6.93 -3.76 -14.30
CA PHE A 122 6.72 -4.90 -15.20
C PHE A 122 6.66 -4.45 -16.66
N TYR A 123 7.65 -3.69 -17.10
CA TYR A 123 7.69 -3.13 -18.46
C TYR A 123 8.41 -4.03 -19.48
N THR A 124 8.96 -5.17 -19.06
CA THR A 124 9.57 -6.13 -19.96
C THR A 124 8.69 -7.38 -20.07
N ALA A 125 8.25 -7.70 -21.28
CA ALA A 125 7.60 -8.96 -21.57
C ALA A 125 8.64 -10.03 -21.98
N VAL A 126 8.40 -11.27 -21.58
CA VAL A 126 9.16 -12.43 -22.01
C VAL A 126 8.23 -13.37 -22.77
N ASN A 127 8.56 -13.69 -23.99
CA ASN A 127 7.83 -14.64 -24.81
C ASN A 127 8.14 -16.10 -24.44
N PRO A 128 7.30 -17.08 -24.84
CA PRO A 128 7.57 -18.50 -24.55
C PRO A 128 8.88 -19.03 -25.12
N ASP A 129 9.43 -18.42 -26.16
CA ASP A 129 10.74 -18.75 -26.75
C ASP A 129 11.93 -18.11 -26.01
N GLY A 130 11.66 -17.33 -24.93
CA GLY A 130 12.68 -16.63 -24.15
C GLY A 130 13.07 -15.26 -24.71
N SER A 131 12.56 -14.86 -25.87
CA SER A 131 12.78 -13.49 -26.38
C SER A 131 12.08 -12.45 -25.53
N THR A 132 12.64 -11.23 -25.48
CA THR A 132 12.12 -10.15 -24.66
C THR A 132 11.67 -8.94 -25.51
N LYS A 133 10.70 -8.21 -24.99
CA LYS A 133 10.19 -6.96 -25.57
C LYS A 133 9.91 -5.96 -24.46
N GLU A 134 10.35 -4.73 -24.62
CA GLU A 134 9.92 -3.61 -23.76
C GLU A 134 8.52 -3.15 -24.14
N LEU A 135 7.66 -2.95 -23.14
CA LEU A 135 6.25 -2.60 -23.29
C LEU A 135 5.99 -1.10 -23.21
N SER A 136 6.94 -0.34 -22.66
CA SER A 136 6.81 1.11 -22.47
C SER A 136 8.17 1.79 -22.44
N GLU A 137 8.15 3.09 -22.73
CA GLU A 137 9.30 3.98 -22.54
C GLU A 137 9.25 4.62 -21.14
N PRO A 138 10.41 5.03 -20.56
CA PRO A 138 10.44 5.75 -19.31
C PRO A 138 9.80 7.14 -19.45
N LEU A 139 9.05 7.55 -18.42
CA LEU A 139 8.38 8.86 -18.38
C LEU A 139 9.35 9.99 -17.98
N PHE A 140 10.45 9.65 -17.34
CA PHE A 140 11.52 10.58 -16.96
C PHE A 140 12.88 9.89 -16.93
N ASP A 141 13.94 10.70 -16.96
CA ASP A 141 15.32 10.24 -16.80
C ASP A 141 15.62 10.05 -15.31
N PRO A 142 15.88 8.80 -14.85
CA PRO A 142 16.14 8.52 -13.44
C PRO A 142 17.37 9.25 -12.89
N GLU A 143 18.40 9.50 -13.71
CA GLU A 143 19.59 10.21 -13.27
C GLU A 143 19.28 11.65 -12.83
N LYS A 144 18.29 12.29 -13.47
CA LYS A 144 17.86 13.66 -13.11
C LYS A 144 17.07 13.73 -11.81
N VAL A 145 16.40 12.64 -11.43
CA VAL A 145 15.55 12.58 -10.23
C VAL A 145 16.36 12.16 -9.00
N TYR A 146 17.19 11.11 -9.14
CA TYR A 146 17.88 10.49 -8.02
C TYR A 146 19.31 11.00 -7.79
N SER A 147 19.91 11.71 -8.75
CA SER A 147 21.25 12.32 -8.56
C SER A 147 21.30 13.40 -7.46
N LYS A 148 20.14 13.94 -7.07
CA LYS A 148 20.05 14.96 -6.00
C LYS A 148 20.03 14.36 -4.58
N ALA A 149 19.84 13.04 -4.44
CA ALA A 149 19.76 12.36 -3.15
C ALA A 149 21.13 11.98 -2.53
N HIS A 150 22.23 12.24 -3.25
CA HIS A 150 23.60 11.95 -2.81
C HIS A 150 24.45 13.21 -2.56
N ARG A 151 23.81 14.35 -2.25
CA ARG A 151 24.53 15.55 -1.79
C ARG A 151 24.15 15.94 -0.37
#